data_1a445d32544f39ee412087a6c3a1ae33
#
_entry.id   1a445d32544f39ee412087a6c3a1ae33
#
_cell.length_a   1.000
_cell.length_b   1.000
_cell.length_c   1.000
_cell.angle_alpha   90.00
_cell.angle_beta   90.00
_cell.angle_gamma   90.00
#
_symmetry.space_group_name_H-M   'P 1'
#
loop_
_entity.id
_entity.type
_entity.pdbx_description
1 polymer ?
#
loop_
_entity_poly.entity_id
_entity_poly.type
_entity_poly.pdbx_seq_one_letter_code
_entity_poly.pdbx_strand_id
1 'polypeptide(L)'
;MEAHLYEEMARVEEHHWWFRGRRAVILAVMQQHLKPRPGRRILDVGCGTGGNLAALRQFGHVEGLDHSEEALRYCRERLGPDFPLHRGALPEGVPPGPFDVVSALDVLEHLSEPVGALRAIRRVLEPDGTLVCAVPAFPFLWSAHDEVHHHQRRYTLSLLRQQLAEAGLRIRWSSYFNSLLFPPIAAVRLLQRLGPKQQATRSDVETGGPAWANRLLETVFSAERFVVPRFSLPAGVSLLALASPEGGGPAA
;
A
#
# COMPACT_ATOMS: atom_id res chain seq x y z
N MET A 1 10.90 6.87 -8.90
CA MET A 1 10.30 6.07 -9.99
C MET A 1 10.46 6.85 -11.28
N GLU A 2 10.74 6.20 -12.41
CA GLU A 2 10.91 6.86 -13.70
C GLU A 2 9.56 7.28 -14.31
N ALA A 3 9.52 8.35 -15.14
CA ALA A 3 8.28 8.94 -15.67
C ALA A 3 7.40 7.92 -16.43
N HIS A 4 8.01 7.05 -17.24
CA HIS A 4 7.29 6.03 -18.01
C HIS A 4 6.55 5.01 -17.12
N LEU A 5 7.04 4.74 -15.90
CA LEU A 5 6.38 3.83 -14.95
C LEU A 5 5.08 4.42 -14.40
N TYR A 6 4.97 5.75 -14.27
CA TYR A 6 3.71 6.40 -13.88
C TYR A 6 2.67 6.32 -14.99
N GLU A 7 3.07 6.49 -16.24
CA GLU A 7 2.16 6.33 -17.39
C GLU A 7 1.60 4.90 -17.43
N GLU A 8 2.47 3.92 -17.29
CA GLU A 8 2.05 2.52 -17.28
C GLU A 8 1.13 2.22 -16.09
N MET A 9 1.50 2.68 -14.88
CA MET A 9 0.69 2.50 -13.68
C MET A 9 -0.70 3.11 -13.87
N ALA A 10 -0.79 4.36 -14.36
CA ALA A 10 -2.06 5.03 -14.62
C ALA A 10 -2.97 4.24 -15.59
N ARG A 11 -2.35 3.58 -16.58
CA ARG A 11 -3.08 2.76 -17.56
C ARG A 11 -3.60 1.45 -17.00
N VAL A 12 -2.84 0.78 -16.10
CA VAL A 12 -3.15 -0.60 -15.68
C VAL A 12 -3.85 -0.71 -14.34
N GLU A 13 -3.68 0.25 -13.43
CA GLU A 13 -4.14 0.14 -12.03
C GLU A 13 -5.67 0.04 -11.85
N GLU A 14 -6.46 0.41 -12.87
CA GLU A 14 -7.91 0.24 -12.87
C GLU A 14 -8.37 -1.13 -13.33
N HIS A 15 -7.54 -1.83 -14.11
CA HIS A 15 -7.96 -3.04 -14.83
C HIS A 15 -7.16 -4.28 -14.45
N HIS A 16 -5.94 -4.11 -13.94
CA HIS A 16 -5.07 -5.20 -13.62
C HIS A 16 -5.50 -5.89 -12.30
N TRP A 17 -5.56 -7.21 -12.32
CA TRP A 17 -6.04 -8.07 -11.23
C TRP A 17 -5.40 -7.76 -9.87
N TRP A 18 -4.10 -7.46 -9.87
CA TRP A 18 -3.36 -7.23 -8.63
C TRP A 18 -3.81 -5.94 -7.93
N PHE A 19 -3.93 -4.82 -8.65
CA PHE A 19 -4.39 -3.55 -8.08
C PHE A 19 -5.83 -3.64 -7.59
N ARG A 20 -6.71 -4.28 -8.37
CA ARG A 20 -8.13 -4.43 -8.01
C ARG A 20 -8.32 -5.36 -6.82
N GLY A 21 -7.67 -6.52 -6.80
CA GLY A 21 -7.72 -7.47 -5.69
C GLY A 21 -7.15 -6.88 -4.41
N ARG A 22 -5.98 -6.25 -4.50
CA ARG A 22 -5.33 -5.56 -3.39
C ARG A 22 -6.24 -4.48 -2.79
N ARG A 23 -6.78 -3.61 -3.62
CA ARG A 23 -7.71 -2.55 -3.20
C ARG A 23 -8.95 -3.12 -2.51
N ALA A 24 -9.55 -4.16 -3.06
CA ALA A 24 -10.72 -4.81 -2.47
C ALA A 24 -10.45 -5.33 -1.05
N VAL A 25 -9.28 -5.93 -0.81
CA VAL A 25 -8.90 -6.43 0.52
C VAL A 25 -8.63 -5.28 1.49
N ILE A 26 -7.85 -4.27 1.08
CA ILE A 26 -7.51 -3.11 1.93
C ILE A 26 -8.79 -2.38 2.35
N LEU A 27 -9.70 -2.08 1.41
CA LEU A 27 -10.94 -1.39 1.71
C LEU A 27 -11.85 -2.20 2.65
N ALA A 28 -11.90 -3.51 2.48
CA ALA A 28 -12.67 -4.38 3.38
C ALA A 28 -12.09 -4.39 4.81
N VAL A 29 -10.76 -4.38 4.95
CA VAL A 29 -10.09 -4.25 6.26
C VAL A 29 -10.37 -2.88 6.88
N MET A 30 -10.27 -1.80 6.09
CA MET A 30 -10.62 -0.46 6.58
C MET A 30 -12.09 -0.39 7.02
N GLN A 31 -13.00 -0.95 6.25
CA GLN A 31 -14.43 -0.97 6.59
C GLN A 31 -14.72 -1.74 7.89
N GLN A 32 -14.00 -2.82 8.15
CA GLN A 32 -14.16 -3.64 9.36
C GLN A 32 -13.59 -2.95 10.62
N HIS A 33 -12.45 -2.26 10.46
CA HIS A 33 -11.66 -1.80 11.62
C HIS A 33 -11.73 -0.29 11.87
N LEU A 34 -12.11 0.52 10.88
CA LEU A 34 -12.28 1.95 11.07
C LEU A 34 -13.72 2.24 11.52
N LYS A 35 -13.87 2.82 12.71
CA LYS A 35 -15.19 3.25 13.18
C LYS A 35 -15.76 4.33 12.27
N PRO A 36 -17.09 4.37 12.05
CA PRO A 36 -17.72 5.49 11.37
C PRO A 36 -17.38 6.81 12.08
N ARG A 37 -16.91 7.81 11.32
CA ARG A 37 -16.62 9.16 11.84
C ARG A 37 -17.01 10.19 10.78
N PRO A 38 -18.06 10.99 11.03
CA PRO A 38 -18.43 12.08 10.13
C PRO A 38 -17.27 13.08 9.98
N GLY A 39 -17.05 13.57 8.75
CA GLY A 39 -16.00 14.54 8.49
C GLY A 39 -14.56 14.02 8.59
N ARG A 40 -14.36 12.68 8.63
CA ARG A 40 -13.02 12.07 8.69
C ARG A 40 -12.11 12.65 7.62
N ARG A 41 -10.89 13.03 8.03
CA ARG A 41 -9.82 13.44 7.12
C ARG A 41 -8.83 12.30 6.90
N ILE A 42 -8.52 12.04 5.64
CA ILE A 42 -7.65 10.95 5.20
C ILE A 42 -6.53 11.53 4.34
N LEU A 43 -5.30 11.20 4.64
CA LEU A 43 -4.14 11.47 3.80
C LEU A 43 -3.60 10.17 3.21
N ASP A 44 -3.50 10.10 1.89
CA ASP A 44 -2.81 8.99 1.21
C ASP A 44 -1.39 9.45 0.84
N VAL A 45 -0.38 8.94 1.55
CA VAL A 45 1.01 9.28 1.30
C VAL A 45 1.61 8.33 0.26
N GLY A 46 2.33 8.90 -0.73
CA GLY A 46 2.76 8.16 -1.90
C GLY A 46 1.58 7.76 -2.77
N CYS A 47 0.63 8.68 -2.98
CA CYS A 47 -0.62 8.37 -3.68
C CYS A 47 -0.44 7.97 -5.16
N GLY A 48 0.77 8.15 -5.72
CA GLY A 48 1.09 7.80 -7.09
C GLY A 48 0.14 8.47 -8.09
N THR A 49 -0.39 7.68 -9.00
CA THR A 49 -1.34 8.13 -10.05
C THR A 49 -2.80 8.18 -9.58
N GLY A 50 -3.05 8.02 -8.27
CA GLY A 50 -4.34 8.24 -7.65
C GLY A 50 -5.30 7.05 -7.66
N GLY A 51 -4.84 5.86 -8.02
CA GLY A 51 -5.69 4.68 -8.14
C GLY A 51 -6.45 4.28 -6.87
N ASN A 52 -5.95 4.66 -5.69
CA ASN A 52 -6.63 4.40 -4.43
C ASN A 52 -7.48 5.58 -3.95
N LEU A 53 -7.15 6.82 -4.35
CA LEU A 53 -7.78 8.03 -3.82
C LEU A 53 -9.31 8.05 -3.99
N ALA A 54 -9.80 7.70 -5.19
CA ALA A 54 -11.24 7.64 -5.46
C ALA A 54 -11.95 6.64 -4.52
N ALA A 55 -11.36 5.50 -4.29
CA ALA A 55 -11.93 4.45 -3.45
C ALA A 55 -11.89 4.80 -1.96
N LEU A 56 -10.88 5.54 -1.51
CA LEU A 56 -10.76 6.00 -0.13
C LEU A 56 -11.83 7.03 0.24
N ARG A 57 -12.41 7.77 -0.73
CA ARG A 57 -13.48 8.76 -0.48
C ARG A 57 -14.71 8.20 0.23
N GLN A 58 -14.96 6.89 0.15
CA GLN A 58 -16.04 6.27 0.90
C GLN A 58 -15.87 6.35 2.43
N PHE A 59 -14.65 6.62 2.90
CA PHE A 59 -14.35 6.70 4.34
C PHE A 59 -14.25 8.13 4.87
N GLY A 60 -14.17 9.14 3.99
CA GLY A 60 -14.05 10.55 4.42
C GLY A 60 -13.54 11.48 3.33
N HIS A 61 -13.06 12.64 3.76
CA HIS A 61 -12.38 13.60 2.89
C HIS A 61 -10.93 13.16 2.67
N VAL A 62 -10.56 12.95 1.42
CA VAL A 62 -9.26 12.38 1.04
C VAL A 62 -8.39 13.46 0.42
N GLU A 63 -7.15 13.50 0.89
CA GLU A 63 -6.05 14.30 0.33
C GLU A 63 -4.93 13.34 -0.12
N GLY A 64 -4.23 13.67 -1.20
CA GLY A 64 -3.09 12.87 -1.70
C GLY A 64 -1.78 13.61 -1.52
N LEU A 65 -0.72 12.86 -1.19
CA LEU A 65 0.66 13.37 -1.15
C LEU A 65 1.54 12.50 -2.04
N ASP A 66 2.26 13.12 -2.98
CA ASP A 66 3.34 12.47 -3.73
C ASP A 66 4.47 13.44 -4.03
N HIS A 67 5.68 12.93 -4.18
CA HIS A 67 6.86 13.74 -4.53
C HIS A 67 6.91 14.07 -6.03
N SER A 68 6.27 13.27 -6.86
CA SER A 68 6.28 13.37 -8.32
C SER A 68 5.16 14.25 -8.84
N GLU A 69 5.51 15.36 -9.48
CA GLU A 69 4.53 16.21 -10.16
C GLU A 69 3.83 15.45 -11.31
N GLU A 70 4.54 14.52 -11.96
CA GLU A 70 3.97 13.65 -13.00
C GLU A 70 2.85 12.77 -12.43
N ALA A 71 3.07 12.12 -11.30
CA ALA A 71 2.06 11.32 -10.61
C ALA A 71 0.83 12.19 -10.26
N LEU A 72 1.06 13.38 -9.70
CA LEU A 72 -0.02 14.31 -9.34
C LEU A 72 -0.77 14.84 -10.57
N ARG A 73 -0.13 14.95 -11.72
CA ARG A 73 -0.82 15.27 -12.99
C ARG A 73 -1.85 14.21 -13.35
N TYR A 74 -1.49 12.92 -13.29
CA TYR A 74 -2.44 11.82 -13.50
C TYR A 74 -3.57 11.82 -12.47
N CYS A 75 -3.28 12.16 -11.21
CA CYS A 75 -4.33 12.33 -10.20
C CYS A 75 -5.35 13.41 -10.60
N ARG A 76 -4.89 14.59 -11.05
CA ARG A 76 -5.79 15.68 -11.48
C ARG A 76 -6.60 15.29 -12.72
N GLU A 77 -6.00 14.61 -13.67
CA GLU A 77 -6.70 14.10 -14.86
C GLU A 77 -7.82 13.12 -14.48
N ARG A 78 -7.60 12.28 -13.47
CA ARG A 78 -8.54 11.25 -13.02
C ARG A 78 -9.63 11.80 -12.09
N LEU A 79 -9.27 12.66 -11.16
CA LEU A 79 -10.13 13.07 -10.04
C LEU A 79 -10.67 14.49 -10.14
N GLY A 80 -10.18 15.25 -11.10
CA GLY A 80 -10.48 16.65 -11.31
C GLY A 80 -9.40 17.59 -10.76
N PRO A 81 -9.30 18.82 -11.30
CA PRO A 81 -8.24 19.77 -10.96
C PRO A 81 -8.30 20.26 -9.51
N ASP A 82 -9.47 20.24 -8.89
CA ASP A 82 -9.68 20.75 -7.53
C ASP A 82 -9.51 19.66 -6.45
N PHE A 83 -9.10 18.44 -6.83
CA PHE A 83 -8.84 17.39 -5.85
C PHE A 83 -7.65 17.78 -4.96
N PRO A 84 -7.75 17.67 -3.61
CA PRO A 84 -6.71 18.09 -2.69
C PRO A 84 -5.45 17.24 -2.85
N LEU A 85 -4.42 17.79 -3.46
CA LEU A 85 -3.14 17.14 -3.72
C LEU A 85 -1.99 18.03 -3.21
N HIS A 86 -1.05 17.39 -2.54
CA HIS A 86 0.15 17.99 -2.00
C HIS A 86 1.37 17.43 -2.72
N ARG A 87 2.30 18.30 -3.11
CA ARG A 87 3.59 17.88 -3.62
C ARG A 87 4.61 17.88 -2.49
N GLY A 88 5.16 16.71 -2.18
CA GLY A 88 6.19 16.59 -1.13
C GLY A 88 6.64 15.15 -0.96
N ALA A 89 7.81 14.99 -0.34
CA ALA A 89 8.37 13.69 0.00
C ALA A 89 8.38 13.50 1.53
N LEU A 90 8.24 12.26 1.96
CA LEU A 90 8.49 11.89 3.35
C LEU A 90 10.00 12.00 3.68
N PRO A 91 10.36 12.47 4.87
CA PRO A 91 9.47 12.84 5.98
C PRO A 91 9.06 14.33 6.01
N GLU A 92 9.71 15.23 5.22
CA GLU A 92 9.59 16.68 5.39
C GLU A 92 8.34 17.28 4.73
N GLY A 93 7.86 16.65 3.64
CA GLY A 93 6.79 17.18 2.78
C GLY A 93 5.37 16.83 3.23
N VAL A 94 5.18 16.30 4.43
CA VAL A 94 3.83 15.92 4.92
C VAL A 94 3.03 17.18 5.22
N PRO A 95 1.80 17.33 4.67
CA PRO A 95 0.95 18.49 4.95
C PRO A 95 0.53 18.52 6.42
N PRO A 96 0.16 19.72 6.95
CA PRO A 96 -0.23 19.87 8.35
C PRO A 96 -1.52 19.08 8.65
N GLY A 97 -1.47 18.29 9.73
CA GLY A 97 -2.62 17.55 10.25
C GLY A 97 -3.59 18.40 11.07
N PRO A 98 -4.43 17.80 11.90
CA PRO A 98 -4.45 16.36 12.13
C PRO A 98 -5.27 15.59 11.08
N PHE A 99 -4.92 14.32 10.89
CA PHE A 99 -5.65 13.35 10.06
C PHE A 99 -6.16 12.18 10.92
N ASP A 100 -7.39 11.75 10.66
CA ASP A 100 -7.96 10.57 11.31
C ASP A 100 -7.35 9.27 10.78
N VAL A 101 -6.99 9.29 9.51
CA VAL A 101 -6.35 8.15 8.84
C VAL A 101 -5.23 8.66 7.94
N VAL A 102 -4.10 7.99 8.01
CA VAL A 102 -3.04 8.10 6.99
C VAL A 102 -2.87 6.74 6.35
N SER A 103 -2.95 6.66 5.02
CA SER A 103 -2.59 5.45 4.27
C SER A 103 -1.19 5.59 3.69
N ALA A 104 -0.40 4.51 3.79
CA ALA A 104 0.92 4.35 3.19
C ALA A 104 0.95 2.98 2.50
N LEU A 105 0.60 2.96 1.22
CA LEU A 105 0.32 1.74 0.47
C LEU A 105 1.42 1.52 -0.57
N ASP A 106 2.34 0.60 -0.29
CA ASP A 106 3.59 0.35 -1.04
C ASP A 106 4.48 1.60 -1.12
N VAL A 107 4.83 2.13 0.06
CA VAL A 107 5.66 3.32 0.22
C VAL A 107 6.93 3.03 1.01
N LEU A 108 6.80 2.33 2.14
CA LEU A 108 7.91 2.16 3.09
C LEU A 108 9.08 1.36 2.52
N GLU A 109 8.84 0.47 1.59
CA GLU A 109 9.87 -0.31 0.89
C GLU A 109 10.78 0.53 0.01
N HIS A 110 10.32 1.70 -0.43
CA HIS A 110 11.11 2.62 -1.25
C HIS A 110 12.02 3.54 -0.43
N LEU A 111 11.75 3.68 0.87
CA LEU A 111 12.45 4.64 1.72
C LEU A 111 13.74 4.04 2.30
N SER A 112 14.84 4.79 2.25
CA SER A 112 16.08 4.40 2.95
C SER A 112 15.87 4.42 4.46
N GLU A 113 15.19 5.46 4.98
CA GLU A 113 14.94 5.73 6.40
C GLU A 113 13.43 5.70 6.74
N PRO A 114 12.76 4.51 6.75
CA PRO A 114 11.33 4.41 6.96
C PRO A 114 10.87 4.87 8.35
N VAL A 115 11.71 4.76 9.37
CA VAL A 115 11.37 5.21 10.74
C VAL A 115 11.19 6.72 10.80
N GLY A 116 12.01 7.50 10.09
CA GLY A 116 11.85 8.95 9.97
C GLY A 116 10.51 9.32 9.34
N ALA A 117 10.14 8.64 8.26
CA ALA A 117 8.86 8.81 7.58
C ALA A 117 7.67 8.44 8.48
N LEU A 118 7.76 7.33 9.21
CA LEU A 118 6.72 6.90 10.16
C LEU A 118 6.55 7.89 11.32
N ARG A 119 7.64 8.50 11.80
CA ARG A 119 7.57 9.58 12.79
C ARG A 119 6.87 10.84 12.24
N ALA A 120 7.10 11.17 10.98
CA ALA A 120 6.39 12.28 10.32
C ALA A 120 4.89 11.99 10.20
N ILE A 121 4.52 10.79 9.77
CA ILE A 121 3.14 10.33 9.72
C ILE A 121 2.49 10.39 11.11
N ARG A 122 3.18 9.88 12.15
CA ARG A 122 2.67 9.94 13.53
C ARG A 122 2.35 11.36 14.00
N ARG A 123 3.18 12.35 13.63
CA ARG A 123 2.98 13.77 14.04
C ARG A 123 1.72 14.39 13.45
N VAL A 124 1.25 13.92 12.31
CA VAL A 124 0.05 14.44 11.64
C VAL A 124 -1.19 13.59 11.87
N LEU A 125 -1.06 12.45 12.55
CA LEU A 125 -2.21 11.65 12.98
C LEU A 125 -2.86 12.25 14.22
N GLU A 126 -4.19 12.14 14.29
CA GLU A 126 -4.94 12.34 15.54
C GLU A 126 -4.44 11.36 16.62
N PRO A 127 -4.58 11.69 17.93
CA PRO A 127 -4.17 10.79 19.02
C PRO A 127 -4.82 9.39 18.93
N ASP A 128 -6.05 9.30 18.43
CA ASP A 128 -6.80 8.07 18.13
C ASP A 128 -6.78 7.69 16.64
N GLY A 129 -5.98 8.39 15.85
CA GLY A 129 -5.84 8.19 14.41
C GLY A 129 -5.23 6.84 14.04
N THR A 130 -5.41 6.45 12.80
CA THR A 130 -4.97 5.15 12.28
C THR A 130 -4.06 5.30 11.06
N LEU A 131 -2.87 4.72 11.13
CA LEU A 131 -2.05 4.43 9.96
C LEU A 131 -2.52 3.11 9.34
N VAL A 132 -2.86 3.14 8.06
CA VAL A 132 -3.11 1.96 7.22
C VAL A 132 -1.87 1.74 6.36
N CYS A 133 -1.11 0.68 6.61
CA CYS A 133 0.18 0.44 5.97
C CYS A 133 0.17 -0.91 5.24
N ALA A 134 0.47 -0.91 3.94
CA ALA A 134 0.68 -2.13 3.16
C ALA A 134 2.08 -2.12 2.58
N VAL A 135 2.77 -3.28 2.65
CA VAL A 135 4.14 -3.46 2.17
C VAL A 135 4.34 -4.84 1.55
N PRO A 136 5.28 -5.02 0.61
CA PRO A 136 5.62 -6.33 0.07
C PRO A 136 6.23 -7.22 1.15
N ALA A 137 5.73 -8.47 1.21
CA ALA A 137 6.13 -9.43 2.22
C ALA A 137 7.33 -10.28 1.78
N PHE A 138 8.05 -10.77 2.78
CA PHE A 138 9.12 -11.76 2.73
C PHE A 138 10.29 -11.46 1.79
N PRO A 139 11.50 -11.28 2.35
CA PRO A 139 12.72 -11.04 1.56
C PRO A 139 13.01 -12.14 0.53
N PHE A 140 12.59 -13.38 0.77
CA PHE A 140 12.79 -14.48 -0.18
C PHE A 140 11.91 -14.39 -1.43
N LEU A 141 10.90 -13.50 -1.47
CA LEU A 141 10.09 -13.22 -2.67
C LEU A 141 10.70 -12.14 -3.57
N TRP A 142 11.88 -11.63 -3.24
CA TRP A 142 12.58 -10.61 -4.03
C TRP A 142 12.69 -11.02 -5.49
N SER A 143 12.43 -10.09 -6.40
CA SER A 143 12.35 -10.36 -7.83
C SER A 143 12.76 -9.15 -8.68
N ALA A 144 12.77 -9.31 -9.99
CA ALA A 144 12.98 -8.24 -10.95
C ALA A 144 12.02 -7.05 -10.75
N HIS A 145 10.79 -7.30 -10.32
CA HIS A 145 9.82 -6.25 -9.98
C HIS A 145 10.36 -5.31 -8.90
N ASP A 146 10.97 -5.85 -7.84
CA ASP A 146 11.53 -5.03 -6.76
C ASP A 146 12.70 -4.16 -7.25
N GLU A 147 13.52 -4.69 -8.18
CA GLU A 147 14.64 -3.96 -8.77
C GLU A 147 14.16 -2.81 -9.67
N VAL A 148 13.19 -3.08 -10.56
CA VAL A 148 12.60 -2.08 -11.48
C VAL A 148 11.92 -0.95 -10.70
N HIS A 149 11.25 -1.28 -9.60
CA HIS A 149 10.57 -0.29 -8.74
C HIS A 149 11.49 0.33 -7.68
N HIS A 150 12.80 0.01 -7.69
CA HIS A 150 13.79 0.54 -6.74
C HIS A 150 13.43 0.29 -5.28
N HIS A 151 12.86 -0.89 -4.97
CA HIS A 151 12.62 -1.29 -3.59
C HIS A 151 13.94 -1.40 -2.83
N GLN A 152 13.96 -0.98 -1.57
CA GLN A 152 15.09 -1.13 -0.67
C GLN A 152 14.98 -2.42 0.15
N ARG A 153 13.75 -2.91 0.36
CA ARG A 153 13.46 -4.08 1.20
C ARG A 153 12.08 -4.68 0.96
N ARG A 154 11.92 -5.90 1.44
CA ARG A 154 10.63 -6.55 1.69
C ARG A 154 10.49 -6.82 3.18
N TYR A 155 9.28 -6.90 3.66
CA TYR A 155 8.97 -6.89 5.07
C TYR A 155 8.59 -8.26 5.63
N THR A 156 8.99 -8.51 6.86
CA THR A 156 8.34 -9.46 7.76
C THR A 156 7.50 -8.68 8.77
N LEU A 157 6.53 -9.32 9.40
CA LEU A 157 5.74 -8.68 10.46
C LEU A 157 6.64 -8.20 11.61
N SER A 158 7.70 -8.92 11.93
CA SER A 158 8.66 -8.52 12.97
C SER A 158 9.38 -7.22 12.62
N LEU A 159 9.89 -7.10 11.39
CA LEU A 159 10.56 -5.87 10.93
C LEU A 159 9.60 -4.68 10.91
N LEU A 160 8.39 -4.86 10.38
CA LEU A 160 7.40 -3.78 10.34
C LEU A 160 7.01 -3.34 11.76
N ARG A 161 6.79 -4.30 12.68
CA ARG A 161 6.48 -4.02 14.09
C ARG A 161 7.59 -3.23 14.78
N GLN A 162 8.85 -3.62 14.56
CA GLN A 162 10.00 -2.93 15.10
C GLN A 162 10.04 -1.46 14.65
N GLN A 163 9.95 -1.21 13.34
CA GLN A 163 10.03 0.15 12.79
C GLN A 163 8.85 1.03 13.22
N LEU A 164 7.64 0.46 13.31
CA LEU A 164 6.47 1.17 13.83
C LEU A 164 6.66 1.53 15.32
N ALA A 165 7.14 0.60 16.14
CA ALA A 165 7.42 0.87 17.57
C ALA A 165 8.50 1.93 17.75
N GLU A 166 9.59 1.89 16.98
CA GLU A 166 10.64 2.92 16.99
C GLU A 166 10.11 4.31 16.61
N ALA A 167 9.03 4.37 15.81
CA ALA A 167 8.34 5.59 15.46
C ALA A 167 7.26 6.01 16.48
N GLY A 168 7.01 5.22 17.54
CA GLY A 168 5.95 5.45 18.53
C GLY A 168 4.55 5.11 17.99
N LEU A 169 4.46 4.13 17.09
CA LEU A 169 3.22 3.59 16.56
C LEU A 169 3.07 2.13 16.99
N ARG A 170 1.87 1.74 17.44
CA ARG A 170 1.57 0.36 17.86
C ARG A 170 0.61 -0.29 16.88
N ILE A 171 0.95 -1.50 16.40
CA ILE A 171 0.06 -2.32 15.58
C ILE A 171 -1.18 -2.69 16.41
N ARG A 172 -2.35 -2.38 15.89
CA ARG A 172 -3.66 -2.78 16.42
C ARG A 172 -4.19 -4.03 15.74
N TRP A 173 -3.90 -4.18 14.47
CA TRP A 173 -4.26 -5.32 13.66
C TRP A 173 -3.26 -5.50 12.52
N SER A 174 -3.01 -6.75 12.12
CA SER A 174 -2.18 -7.05 10.94
C SER A 174 -2.52 -8.41 10.37
N SER A 175 -2.35 -8.54 9.06
CA SER A 175 -2.48 -9.81 8.34
C SER A 175 -1.58 -9.82 7.12
N TYR A 176 -1.06 -10.97 6.77
CA TYR A 176 -0.63 -11.17 5.39
C TYR A 176 -1.86 -11.28 4.49
N PHE A 177 -1.70 -10.95 3.22
CA PHE A 177 -2.75 -11.07 2.21
C PHE A 177 -2.15 -11.37 0.85
N ASN A 178 -2.99 -11.62 -0.17
CA ASN A 178 -2.61 -12.34 -1.37
C ASN A 178 -2.04 -13.73 -1.01
N SER A 179 -2.73 -14.39 -0.12
CA SER A 179 -2.31 -15.67 0.51
C SER A 179 -2.70 -16.86 -0.34
N LEU A 180 -3.83 -16.79 -1.07
CA LEU A 180 -4.27 -17.84 -1.98
C LEU A 180 -3.31 -18.01 -3.17
N LEU A 181 -2.76 -16.91 -3.66
CA LEU A 181 -1.77 -16.91 -4.76
C LEU A 181 -0.33 -17.04 -4.25
N PHE A 182 -0.10 -16.96 -2.95
CA PHE A 182 1.24 -17.04 -2.38
C PHE A 182 1.99 -18.34 -2.72
N PRO A 183 1.40 -19.56 -2.60
CA PRO A 183 2.14 -20.78 -2.90
C PRO A 183 2.67 -20.85 -4.34
N PRO A 184 1.86 -20.64 -5.39
CA PRO A 184 2.37 -20.66 -6.76
C PRO A 184 3.38 -19.53 -7.03
N ILE A 185 3.17 -18.31 -6.49
CA ILE A 185 4.11 -17.20 -6.63
C ILE A 185 5.44 -17.55 -5.95
N ALA A 186 5.42 -18.07 -4.72
CA ALA A 186 6.63 -18.48 -4.00
C ALA A 186 7.39 -19.58 -4.75
N ALA A 187 6.68 -20.57 -5.30
CA ALA A 187 7.30 -21.63 -6.10
C ALA A 187 8.01 -21.05 -7.33
N VAL A 188 7.37 -20.16 -8.08
CA VAL A 188 7.97 -19.51 -9.25
C VAL A 188 9.21 -18.70 -8.83
N ARG A 189 9.15 -17.92 -7.75
CA ARG A 189 10.29 -17.13 -7.25
C ARG A 189 11.46 -18.00 -6.80
N LEU A 190 11.20 -19.12 -6.14
CA LEU A 190 12.23 -20.06 -5.72
C LEU A 190 12.90 -20.74 -6.93
N LEU A 191 12.10 -21.15 -7.93
CA LEU A 191 12.64 -21.72 -9.17
C LEU A 191 13.49 -20.72 -9.97
N GLN A 192 13.06 -19.46 -10.05
CA GLN A 192 13.81 -18.38 -10.71
C GLN A 192 15.18 -18.16 -10.06
N ARG A 193 15.31 -18.38 -8.76
CA ARG A 193 16.63 -18.28 -8.05
C ARG A 193 17.60 -19.40 -8.38
N LEU A 194 17.08 -20.55 -8.81
CA LEU A 194 17.93 -21.70 -9.23
C LEU A 194 18.39 -21.58 -10.69
N GLY A 195 17.78 -20.69 -11.46
CA GLY A 195 18.15 -20.43 -12.86
C GLY A 195 19.20 -19.33 -13.01
N PRO A 196 19.73 -19.13 -14.24
CA PRO A 196 20.62 -18.02 -14.53
C PRO A 196 19.89 -16.68 -14.25
N LYS A 197 20.62 -15.72 -13.64
CA LYS A 197 20.07 -14.37 -13.39
C LYS A 197 19.65 -13.74 -14.72
N GLN A 198 18.36 -13.68 -14.97
CA GLN A 198 17.83 -12.86 -16.06
C GLN A 198 17.93 -11.39 -15.64
N GLN A 199 18.42 -10.54 -16.55
CA GLN A 199 18.40 -9.10 -16.32
C GLN A 199 16.94 -8.65 -16.15
N ALA A 200 16.70 -7.87 -15.10
CA ALA A 200 15.39 -7.31 -14.77
C ALA A 200 15.01 -6.24 -15.81
N THR A 201 14.37 -6.65 -16.89
CA THR A 201 13.96 -5.72 -17.96
C THR A 201 12.47 -5.40 -17.94
N ARG A 202 11.66 -6.11 -17.15
CA ARG A 202 10.20 -5.93 -17.11
C ARG A 202 9.63 -6.10 -15.71
N SER A 203 8.65 -5.27 -15.37
CA SER A 203 7.82 -5.43 -14.18
C SER A 203 6.84 -6.62 -14.37
N ASP A 204 6.48 -7.30 -13.27
CA ASP A 204 5.44 -8.35 -13.30
C ASP A 204 4.07 -7.82 -13.79
N VAL A 205 3.88 -6.50 -13.71
CA VAL A 205 2.64 -5.81 -14.13
C VAL A 205 2.57 -5.65 -15.65
N GLU A 206 3.72 -5.57 -16.35
CA GLU A 206 3.79 -5.42 -17.81
C GLU A 206 3.33 -6.68 -18.58
N THR A 207 3.39 -7.83 -17.96
CA THR A 207 2.94 -9.09 -18.57
C THR A 207 1.43 -9.26 -18.42
N GLY A 208 0.67 -8.45 -19.14
CA GLY A 208 -0.78 -8.62 -19.28
C GLY A 208 -1.09 -9.99 -19.88
N GLY A 209 -1.48 -10.94 -19.02
CA GLY A 209 -2.00 -12.23 -19.45
C GLY A 209 -3.34 -12.07 -20.19
N PRO A 210 -3.90 -13.15 -20.77
CA PRO A 210 -5.19 -13.11 -21.41
C PRO A 210 -6.28 -12.61 -20.44
N ALA A 211 -7.29 -11.93 -20.93
CA ALA A 211 -8.34 -11.30 -20.12
C ALA A 211 -9.03 -12.26 -19.15
N TRP A 212 -9.20 -13.55 -19.53
CA TRP A 212 -9.78 -14.54 -18.65
C TRP A 212 -8.89 -14.84 -17.43
N ALA A 213 -7.56 -14.89 -17.61
CA ALA A 213 -6.61 -15.10 -16.51
C ALA A 213 -6.59 -13.90 -15.55
N ASN A 214 -6.64 -12.67 -16.08
CA ASN A 214 -6.75 -11.47 -15.28
C ASN A 214 -8.03 -11.50 -14.40
N ARG A 215 -9.18 -11.87 -14.98
CA ARG A 215 -10.44 -12.02 -14.21
C ARG A 215 -10.38 -13.12 -13.16
N LEU A 216 -9.78 -14.26 -13.50
CA LEU A 216 -9.64 -15.38 -12.55
C LEU A 216 -8.76 -14.97 -11.36
N LEU A 217 -7.57 -14.39 -11.62
CA LEU A 217 -6.65 -13.94 -10.59
C LEU A 217 -7.26 -12.83 -9.73
N GLU A 218 -8.00 -11.88 -10.35
CA GLU A 218 -8.76 -10.86 -9.62
C GLU A 218 -9.80 -11.50 -8.70
N THR A 219 -10.57 -12.46 -9.19
CA THR A 219 -11.60 -13.14 -8.41
C THR A 219 -11.00 -13.84 -7.21
N VAL A 220 -9.93 -14.61 -7.42
CA VAL A 220 -9.22 -15.35 -6.36
C VAL A 220 -8.65 -14.37 -5.32
N PHE A 221 -7.94 -13.35 -5.76
CA PHE A 221 -7.35 -12.38 -4.83
C PHE A 221 -8.43 -11.58 -4.09
N SER A 222 -9.42 -11.07 -4.79
CA SER A 222 -10.51 -10.28 -4.20
C SER A 222 -11.36 -11.08 -3.22
N ALA A 223 -11.43 -12.41 -3.32
CA ALA A 223 -12.15 -13.26 -2.38
C ALA A 223 -11.59 -13.15 -0.95
N GLU A 224 -10.32 -12.82 -0.81
CA GLU A 224 -9.69 -12.62 0.51
C GLU A 224 -10.33 -11.46 1.31
N ARG A 225 -11.04 -10.54 0.67
CA ARG A 225 -11.82 -9.48 1.34
C ARG A 225 -12.87 -9.99 2.33
N PHE A 226 -13.29 -11.25 2.21
CA PHE A 226 -14.25 -11.86 3.12
C PHE A 226 -13.58 -12.54 4.32
N VAL A 227 -12.30 -12.86 4.22
CA VAL A 227 -11.53 -13.61 5.23
C VAL A 227 -10.58 -12.70 5.99
N VAL A 228 -9.72 -11.96 5.28
CA VAL A 228 -8.65 -11.15 5.86
C VAL A 228 -9.14 -10.15 6.91
N PRO A 229 -10.28 -9.42 6.74
CA PRO A 229 -10.74 -8.49 7.77
C PRO A 229 -11.06 -9.13 9.13
N ARG A 230 -11.36 -10.43 9.13
CA ARG A 230 -11.79 -11.18 10.33
C ARG A 230 -10.69 -12.06 10.91
N PHE A 231 -9.77 -12.52 10.06
CA PHE A 231 -8.74 -13.49 10.44
C PHE A 231 -7.36 -13.01 9.96
N SER A 232 -6.39 -13.02 10.85
CA SER A 232 -5.00 -12.77 10.48
C SER A 232 -4.40 -14.00 9.82
N LEU A 233 -4.01 -13.88 8.56
CA LEU A 233 -3.37 -14.96 7.81
C LEU A 233 -1.86 -14.98 8.08
N PRO A 234 -1.23 -16.16 8.19
CA PRO A 234 0.18 -16.28 8.58
C PRO A 234 1.18 -16.04 7.44
N ALA A 235 0.73 -16.08 6.18
CA ALA A 235 1.58 -15.90 5.01
C ALA A 235 0.80 -15.32 3.84
N GLY A 236 1.49 -14.58 2.96
CA GLY A 236 0.96 -13.96 1.75
C GLY A 236 2.03 -13.16 1.03
N VAL A 237 1.75 -12.68 -0.15
CA VAL A 237 2.70 -11.89 -0.97
C VAL A 237 2.91 -10.49 -0.40
N SER A 238 1.92 -9.98 0.32
CA SER A 238 1.91 -8.64 0.94
C SER A 238 1.51 -8.72 2.42
N LEU A 239 1.89 -7.70 3.18
CA LEU A 239 1.57 -7.53 4.59
C LEU A 239 0.79 -6.22 4.76
N LEU A 240 -0.35 -6.28 5.46
CA LEU A 240 -1.19 -5.13 5.80
C LEU A 240 -1.21 -4.96 7.31
N ALA A 241 -1.05 -3.74 7.79
CA ALA A 241 -1.13 -3.41 9.20
C ALA A 241 -1.96 -2.13 9.42
N LEU A 242 -2.70 -2.13 10.51
CA LEU A 242 -3.33 -0.95 11.10
C LEU A 242 -2.57 -0.63 12.38
N ALA A 243 -2.04 0.60 12.48
CA ALA A 243 -1.29 1.06 13.64
C ALA A 243 -1.83 2.40 14.13
N SER A 244 -1.65 2.70 15.41
CA SER A 244 -2.06 3.97 16.02
C SER A 244 -0.94 4.52 16.89
N PRO A 245 -0.92 5.84 17.17
CA PRO A 245 0.01 6.43 18.12
C PRO A 245 0.01 5.71 19.46
N GLU A 246 1.18 5.47 20.03
CA GLU A 246 1.30 4.96 21.40
C GLU A 246 0.81 6.04 22.38
N GLY A 247 -0.06 5.64 23.32
CA GLY A 247 -0.70 6.56 24.27
C GLY A 247 -2.10 7.03 23.85
N GLY A 248 -2.54 6.80 22.62
CA GLY A 248 -3.95 6.88 22.25
C GLY A 248 -4.70 5.75 22.94
N GLY A 249 -5.81 6.08 23.62
CA GLY A 249 -6.62 5.08 24.33
C GLY A 249 -7.09 3.95 23.44
N PRO A 250 -7.53 2.82 24.01
CA PRO A 250 -8.13 1.76 23.20
C PRO A 250 -9.32 2.35 22.46
N ALA A 251 -9.37 2.08 21.15
CA ALA A 251 -10.59 2.29 20.41
C ALA A 251 -11.68 1.43 21.08
N ALA A 252 -12.55 2.09 21.84
CA ALA A 252 -13.67 1.46 22.56
C ALA A 252 -14.70 0.89 21.59
#